data_79422506287b3816cf85a2ce87e4b2c6
#
_entry.id   79422506287b3816cf85a2ce87e4b2c6
#
_cell.length_a   1.000
_cell.length_b   1.000
_cell.length_c   1.000
_cell.angle_alpha   90.00
_cell.angle_beta   90.00
_cell.angle_gamma   90.00
#
_symmetry.space_group_name_H-M   'P 1'
#
loop_
_entity.id
_entity.type
_entity.pdbx_description
1 polymer ?
#
loop_
_entity_poly.entity_id
_entity_poly.type
_entity_poly.pdbx_seq_one_letter_code
_entity_poly.pdbx_strand_id
1 'polypeptide(L)'
;MFDQQNRRNFYSAPQSVTSLVAALLEPAVTIAVYLLVLAGHDEPIGRPDLTLCLLVFTLTFPGRNRFRERPLAILVDVLGAWLSLLFILALCAYATRSLGLFDDRLIAAWAVCTPPVQLLAIWVGRTVLRWNAAQPAHRRSAVVIGTGQLAVKVAQSVRENHSSGIDFIGYFDDRASGERVHPQATQLRLGSLRDAAPYILSHGIKDVYITLPLGSQPRIVELLENLQGTTASIYFVPDVFGISIIQGRLQDMNGVPVVGI
;
A
#
# COMPACT_ATOMS: atom_id res chain seq x y z
N MET A 1 -5.93 -29.40 1.95
CA MET A 1 -5.51 -28.59 3.11
C MET A 1 -4.16 -27.97 2.75
N PHE A 2 -4.18 -26.92 1.90
CA PHE A 2 -2.98 -26.25 1.40
C PHE A 2 -2.70 -25.04 2.27
N ASP A 3 -1.49 -25.01 2.78
CA ASP A 3 -0.92 -24.06 3.72
C ASP A 3 -0.95 -22.63 3.16
N GLN A 4 -1.67 -21.71 3.83
CA GLN A 4 -1.86 -20.32 3.44
C GLN A 4 -0.69 -19.40 3.89
N GLN A 5 0.45 -19.95 4.28
CA GLN A 5 1.45 -19.21 5.05
C GLN A 5 2.67 -18.70 4.25
N ASN A 6 2.67 -18.78 2.91
CA ASN A 6 3.82 -18.29 2.13
C ASN A 6 3.44 -17.28 1.04
N ARG A 7 2.72 -16.22 1.41
CA ARG A 7 2.55 -15.05 0.53
C ARG A 7 3.77 -14.14 0.66
N ARG A 8 4.85 -14.48 -0.01
CA ARG A 8 5.96 -13.56 -0.25
C ARG A 8 5.44 -12.46 -1.17
N ASN A 9 5.31 -11.26 -0.62
CA ASN A 9 5.01 -10.03 -1.39
C ASN A 9 6.20 -9.71 -2.32
N PHE A 10 6.15 -10.22 -3.54
CA PHE A 10 7.16 -9.96 -4.58
C PHE A 10 6.89 -8.67 -5.37
N TYR A 11 6.06 -7.76 -4.89
CA TYR A 11 5.61 -6.63 -5.69
C TYR A 11 5.87 -5.32 -4.97
N SER A 12 6.91 -4.60 -5.42
CA SER A 12 7.04 -3.17 -5.14
C SER A 12 6.00 -2.42 -5.99
N ALA A 13 4.87 -2.10 -5.38
CA ALA A 13 3.99 -1.07 -5.92
C ALA A 13 4.81 0.21 -6.18
N PRO A 14 4.45 1.07 -7.15
CA PRO A 14 5.04 2.38 -7.27
C PRO A 14 5.02 3.00 -5.87
N GLN A 15 6.17 3.50 -5.40
CA GLN A 15 6.32 3.99 -4.04
C GLN A 15 5.32 5.14 -3.87
N SER A 16 4.15 4.82 -3.35
CA SER A 16 3.15 5.82 -3.01
C SER A 16 3.74 6.66 -1.87
N VAL A 17 3.35 7.92 -1.78
CA VAL A 17 3.75 8.81 -0.67
C VAL A 17 3.53 8.10 0.67
N THR A 18 2.49 7.27 0.78
CA THR A 18 2.19 6.46 1.97
C THR A 18 3.27 5.42 2.28
N SER A 19 3.93 4.82 1.28
CA SER A 19 5.02 3.87 1.52
C SER A 19 6.29 4.57 1.97
N LEU A 20 6.56 5.77 1.44
CA LEU A 20 7.69 6.59 1.89
C LEU A 20 7.48 7.06 3.34
N VAL A 21 6.28 7.55 3.67
CA VAL A 21 5.92 7.94 5.04
C VAL A 21 6.05 6.75 5.99
N ALA A 22 5.56 5.57 5.59
CA ALA A 22 5.69 4.35 6.40
C ALA A 22 7.16 3.96 6.63
N ALA A 23 8.01 4.09 5.61
CA ALA A 23 9.44 3.76 5.71
C ALA A 23 10.21 4.70 6.65
N LEU A 24 9.81 5.99 6.71
CA LEU A 24 10.46 6.99 7.56
C LEU A 24 9.87 7.08 8.97
N LEU A 25 8.65 6.62 9.19
CA LEU A 25 7.92 6.80 10.45
C LEU A 25 8.64 6.14 11.62
N GLU A 26 9.09 4.91 11.47
CA GLU A 26 9.75 4.14 12.53
C GLU A 26 11.08 4.78 12.96
N PRO A 27 12.05 5.06 12.05
CA PRO A 27 13.28 5.72 12.42
C PRO A 27 13.06 7.14 12.97
N ALA A 28 12.16 7.91 12.36
CA ALA A 28 11.88 9.28 12.79
C ALA A 28 11.29 9.34 14.20
N VAL A 29 10.31 8.48 14.51
CA VAL A 29 9.71 8.42 15.85
C VAL A 29 10.73 7.97 16.90
N THR A 30 11.52 6.95 16.58
CA THR A 30 12.53 6.42 17.52
C THR A 30 13.57 7.47 17.87
N ILE A 31 14.07 8.21 16.88
CA ILE A 31 15.05 9.30 17.08
C ILE A 31 14.40 10.48 17.78
N ALA A 32 13.17 10.87 17.40
CA ALA A 32 12.47 11.97 18.03
C ALA A 32 12.24 11.73 19.53
N VAL A 33 11.83 10.51 19.91
CA VAL A 33 11.67 10.15 21.33
C VAL A 33 13.00 10.24 22.08
N TYR A 34 14.11 9.78 21.48
CA TYR A 34 15.43 9.91 22.07
C TYR A 34 15.80 11.38 22.35
N LEU A 35 15.65 12.22 21.33
CA LEU A 35 15.95 13.65 21.45
C LEU A 35 15.04 14.38 22.44
N LEU A 36 13.76 13.98 22.54
CA LEU A 36 12.82 14.52 23.54
C LEU A 36 13.20 14.11 24.96
N VAL A 37 13.63 12.86 25.17
CA VAL A 37 14.09 12.39 26.47
C VAL A 37 15.37 13.14 26.85
N LEU A 38 16.30 13.32 25.93
CA LEU A 38 17.54 14.09 26.15
C LEU A 38 17.25 15.53 26.54
N ALA A 39 16.35 16.21 25.78
CA ALA A 39 15.92 17.58 26.09
C ALA A 39 15.19 17.70 27.44
N GLY A 40 14.46 16.67 27.85
CA GLY A 40 13.77 16.64 29.14
C GLY A 40 14.72 16.47 30.34
N HIS A 41 15.95 16.08 30.11
CA HIS A 41 17.01 15.97 31.12
C HIS A 41 18.02 17.12 31.08
N ASP A 42 17.76 18.16 30.26
CA ASP A 42 18.64 19.32 30.04
C ASP A 42 20.09 18.95 29.61
N GLU A 43 20.24 17.78 29.00
CA GLU A 43 21.55 17.31 28.51
C GLU A 43 21.84 17.85 27.10
N PRO A 44 23.04 18.41 26.88
CA PRO A 44 23.42 18.90 25.57
C PRO A 44 23.69 17.74 24.58
N ILE A 45 23.26 17.87 23.35
CA ILE A 45 23.49 16.89 22.29
C ILE A 45 24.99 16.77 22.01
N GLY A 46 25.58 15.65 22.35
CA GLY A 46 26.99 15.36 22.11
C GLY A 46 27.23 14.51 20.84
N ARG A 47 28.51 14.25 20.56
CA ARG A 47 28.91 13.37 19.45
C ARG A 47 28.39 11.92 19.61
N PRO A 48 28.39 11.32 20.82
CA PRO A 48 27.81 9.99 21.03
C PRO A 48 26.34 9.90 20.63
N ASP A 49 25.54 10.94 20.96
CA ASP A 49 24.11 10.97 20.67
C ASP A 49 23.83 11.01 19.18
N LEU A 50 24.61 11.79 18.42
CA LEU A 50 24.53 11.82 16.96
C LEU A 50 24.87 10.48 16.34
N THR A 51 25.90 9.80 16.89
CA THR A 51 26.30 8.45 16.44
C THR A 51 25.19 7.43 16.72
N LEU A 52 24.58 7.50 17.90
CA LEU A 52 23.43 6.64 18.26
C LEU A 52 22.23 6.89 17.32
N CYS A 53 21.89 8.16 17.07
CA CYS A 53 20.81 8.50 16.14
C CYS A 53 21.07 7.96 14.73
N LEU A 54 22.30 8.08 14.22
CA LEU A 54 22.68 7.56 12.91
C LEU A 54 22.59 6.04 12.87
N LEU A 55 23.06 5.36 13.92
CA LEU A 55 23.01 3.90 14.05
C LEU A 55 21.55 3.42 14.11
N VAL A 56 20.71 4.08 14.92
CA VAL A 56 19.27 3.80 14.98
C VAL A 56 18.63 3.99 13.62
N PHE A 57 18.92 5.08 12.93
CA PHE A 57 18.39 5.32 11.59
C PHE A 57 18.78 4.20 10.62
N THR A 58 20.03 3.83 10.56
CA THR A 58 20.51 2.78 9.62
C THR A 58 19.93 1.39 9.93
N LEU A 59 19.67 1.07 11.19
CA LEU A 59 19.12 -0.22 11.60
C LEU A 59 17.60 -0.30 11.42
N THR A 60 16.89 0.84 11.49
CA THR A 60 15.42 0.87 11.41
C THR A 60 14.91 1.27 10.03
N PHE A 61 15.73 1.84 9.16
CA PHE A 61 15.37 2.19 7.79
C PHE A 61 15.64 1.02 6.81
N PRO A 62 14.69 0.71 5.89
CA PRO A 62 13.35 1.26 5.78
C PRO A 62 12.38 0.61 6.79
N GLY A 63 11.58 1.43 7.46
CA GLY A 63 10.55 0.95 8.38
C GLY A 63 9.47 0.14 7.66
N ARG A 64 8.82 -0.76 8.40
CA ARG A 64 7.77 -1.62 7.85
C ARG A 64 6.44 -0.88 7.72
N ASN A 65 5.73 -1.12 6.61
CA ASN A 65 4.38 -0.58 6.44
C ASN A 65 3.35 -1.42 7.22
N ARG A 66 3.05 -1.00 8.45
CA ARG A 66 2.12 -1.66 9.39
C ARG A 66 0.70 -1.11 9.32
N PHE A 67 0.40 -0.15 8.42
CA PHE A 67 -0.91 0.51 8.39
C PHE A 67 -2.09 -0.41 8.04
N ARG A 68 -1.85 -1.56 7.43
CA ARG A 68 -2.88 -2.52 7.00
C ARG A 68 -3.00 -3.77 7.87
N GLU A 69 -2.14 -3.94 8.85
CA GLU A 69 -2.11 -5.14 9.70
C GLU A 69 -3.15 -5.13 10.83
N ARG A 70 -3.40 -6.29 11.43
CA ARG A 70 -4.28 -6.43 12.58
C ARG A 70 -3.62 -5.82 13.82
N PRO A 71 -4.38 -5.22 14.77
CA PRO A 71 -3.79 -4.49 15.90
C PRO A 71 -2.88 -5.35 16.79
N LEU A 72 -3.23 -6.63 17.04
CA LEU A 72 -2.39 -7.54 17.81
C LEU A 72 -1.08 -7.91 17.07
N ALA A 73 -1.14 -8.07 15.74
CA ALA A 73 0.07 -8.32 14.95
C ALA A 73 1.02 -7.12 14.98
N ILE A 74 0.48 -5.90 14.92
CA ILE A 74 1.28 -4.66 15.05
C ILE A 74 1.98 -4.61 16.40
N LEU A 75 1.28 -4.91 17.49
CA LEU A 75 1.87 -4.89 18.84
C LEU A 75 3.07 -5.85 18.92
N VAL A 76 2.88 -7.11 18.50
CA VAL A 76 3.93 -8.13 18.54
C VAL A 76 5.11 -7.75 17.64
N ASP A 77 4.83 -7.24 16.44
CA ASP A 77 5.88 -6.86 15.48
C ASP A 77 6.68 -5.62 15.95
N VAL A 78 5.99 -4.60 16.52
CA VAL A 78 6.67 -3.42 17.09
C VAL A 78 7.54 -3.82 18.28
N LEU A 79 7.02 -4.61 19.23
CA LEU A 79 7.80 -5.04 20.39
C LEU A 79 8.97 -5.95 19.97
N GLY A 80 8.76 -6.88 19.05
CA GLY A 80 9.82 -7.76 18.54
C GLY A 80 10.93 -6.99 17.82
N ALA A 81 10.58 -6.05 16.93
CA ALA A 81 11.54 -5.20 16.25
C ALA A 81 12.31 -4.30 17.23
N TRP A 82 11.60 -3.73 18.22
CA TRP A 82 12.19 -2.88 19.25
C TRP A 82 13.19 -3.65 20.13
N LEU A 83 12.82 -4.81 20.65
CA LEU A 83 13.71 -5.65 21.44
C LEU A 83 14.93 -6.10 20.64
N SER A 84 14.77 -6.43 19.37
CA SER A 84 15.87 -6.76 18.47
C SER A 84 16.82 -5.58 18.27
N LEU A 85 16.28 -4.36 18.10
CA LEU A 85 17.09 -3.14 17.99
C LEU A 85 17.88 -2.89 19.27
N LEU A 86 17.24 -2.93 20.44
CA LEU A 86 17.90 -2.75 21.73
C LEU A 86 19.01 -3.80 21.95
N PHE A 87 18.75 -5.05 21.58
CA PHE A 87 19.73 -6.11 21.68
C PHE A 87 20.97 -5.83 20.80
N ILE A 88 20.75 -5.42 19.53
CA ILE A 88 21.86 -5.07 18.62
C ILE A 88 22.64 -3.86 19.15
N LEU A 89 21.95 -2.82 19.62
CA LEU A 89 22.59 -1.63 20.18
C LEU A 89 23.41 -1.98 21.43
N ALA A 90 22.87 -2.79 22.33
CA ALA A 90 23.58 -3.25 23.53
C ALA A 90 24.84 -4.07 23.16
N LEU A 91 24.73 -4.96 22.16
CA LEU A 91 25.88 -5.73 21.67
C LEU A 91 26.96 -4.83 21.06
N CYS A 92 26.56 -3.85 20.26
CA CYS A 92 27.48 -2.85 19.70
C CYS A 92 28.14 -2.02 20.80
N ALA A 93 27.39 -1.54 21.78
CA ALA A 93 27.91 -0.76 22.89
C ALA A 93 28.89 -1.59 23.77
N TYR A 94 28.57 -2.87 23.98
CA TYR A 94 29.49 -3.80 24.66
C TYR A 94 30.79 -4.01 23.89
N ALA A 95 30.68 -4.30 22.59
CA ALA A 95 31.84 -4.57 21.73
C ALA A 95 32.77 -3.35 21.58
N THR A 96 32.19 -2.14 21.53
CA THR A 96 32.97 -0.88 21.43
C THR A 96 33.39 -0.29 22.79
N ARG A 97 33.00 -0.93 23.89
CA ARG A 97 33.20 -0.44 25.26
C ARG A 97 32.63 0.96 25.50
N SER A 98 31.56 1.29 24.83
CA SER A 98 30.89 2.61 24.87
C SER A 98 29.71 2.68 25.86
N LEU A 99 29.45 1.64 26.65
CA LEU A 99 28.37 1.60 27.65
C LEU A 99 28.42 2.78 28.62
N GLY A 100 29.60 3.22 29.05
CA GLY A 100 29.74 4.35 29.98
C GLY A 100 29.62 5.75 29.37
N LEU A 101 29.31 5.86 28.06
CA LEU A 101 29.16 7.15 27.38
C LEU A 101 27.73 7.74 27.51
N PHE A 102 26.77 6.90 27.92
CA PHE A 102 25.36 7.27 28.02
C PHE A 102 24.87 7.13 29.47
N ASP A 103 23.97 8.01 29.89
CA ASP A 103 23.31 7.87 31.20
C ASP A 103 22.32 6.71 31.14
N ASP A 104 22.43 5.77 32.08
CA ASP A 104 21.55 4.59 32.18
C ASP A 104 20.07 4.97 32.35
N ARG A 105 19.78 6.07 33.05
CA ARG A 105 18.43 6.57 33.26
C ARG A 105 17.80 7.08 31.95
N LEU A 106 18.60 7.77 31.14
CA LEU A 106 18.18 8.32 29.87
C LEU A 106 17.88 7.19 28.87
N ILE A 107 18.79 6.21 28.79
CA ILE A 107 18.60 5.02 27.93
C ILE A 107 17.38 4.20 28.40
N ALA A 108 17.21 4.01 29.71
CA ALA A 108 16.04 3.30 30.25
C ALA A 108 14.71 4.04 29.95
N ALA A 109 14.68 5.36 30.13
CA ALA A 109 13.52 6.18 29.80
C ALA A 109 13.18 6.09 28.29
N TRP A 110 14.19 6.22 27.42
CA TRP A 110 14.01 6.05 25.97
C TRP A 110 13.52 4.65 25.61
N ALA A 111 14.08 3.61 26.21
CA ALA A 111 13.69 2.22 25.94
C ALA A 111 12.22 1.94 26.31
N VAL A 112 11.71 2.56 27.39
CA VAL A 112 10.32 2.38 27.84
C VAL A 112 9.36 3.27 27.07
N CYS A 113 9.74 4.53 26.76
CA CYS A 113 8.83 5.49 26.13
C CYS A 113 8.64 5.24 24.62
N THR A 114 9.62 4.63 23.93
CA THR A 114 9.57 4.50 22.46
C THR A 114 8.44 3.58 21.96
N PRO A 115 8.20 2.36 22.47
CA PRO A 115 7.15 1.49 21.96
C PRO A 115 5.74 2.10 22.03
N PRO A 116 5.28 2.69 23.15
CA PRO A 116 3.95 3.30 23.19
C PRO A 116 3.82 4.49 22.23
N VAL A 117 4.88 5.29 22.05
CA VAL A 117 4.86 6.42 21.09
C VAL A 117 4.83 5.90 19.65
N GLN A 118 5.54 4.84 19.32
CA GLN A 118 5.48 4.20 18.00
C GLN A 118 4.06 3.66 17.71
N LEU A 119 3.44 2.97 18.67
CA LEU A 119 2.06 2.48 18.52
C LEU A 119 1.08 3.62 18.32
N LEU A 120 1.22 4.71 19.08
CA LEU A 120 0.41 5.92 18.92
C LEU A 120 0.62 6.54 17.53
N ALA A 121 1.86 6.68 17.06
CA ALA A 121 2.17 7.22 15.75
C ALA A 121 1.56 6.37 14.61
N ILE A 122 1.62 5.04 14.71
CA ILE A 122 0.96 4.13 13.76
C ILE A 122 -0.56 4.33 13.80
N TRP A 123 -1.16 4.43 14.97
CA TRP A 123 -2.60 4.64 15.13
C TRP A 123 -3.06 5.97 14.54
N VAL A 124 -2.34 7.06 14.84
CA VAL A 124 -2.58 8.39 14.23
C VAL A 124 -2.43 8.34 12.72
N GLY A 125 -1.35 7.74 12.21
CA GLY A 125 -1.13 7.58 10.77
C GLY A 125 -2.28 6.82 10.09
N ARG A 126 -2.78 5.73 10.69
CA ARG A 126 -3.94 4.99 10.19
C ARG A 126 -5.21 5.86 10.16
N THR A 127 -5.42 6.65 11.19
CA THR A 127 -6.60 7.52 11.29
C THR A 127 -6.56 8.62 10.24
N VAL A 128 -5.41 9.27 10.06
CA VAL A 128 -5.19 10.29 9.03
C VAL A 128 -5.37 9.71 7.62
N LEU A 129 -4.81 8.54 7.35
CA LEU A 129 -4.96 7.87 6.05
C LEU A 129 -6.42 7.51 5.76
N ARG A 130 -7.16 7.01 6.78
CA ARG A 130 -8.60 6.72 6.64
C ARG A 130 -9.41 7.99 6.41
N TRP A 131 -9.10 9.05 7.12
CA TRP A 131 -9.78 10.34 6.97
C TRP A 131 -9.55 10.94 5.57
N ASN A 132 -8.31 10.93 5.08
CA ASN A 132 -7.98 11.38 3.73
C ASN A 132 -8.66 10.52 2.66
N ALA A 133 -8.69 9.20 2.83
CA ALA A 133 -9.39 8.29 1.90
C ALA A 133 -10.91 8.49 1.90
N ALA A 134 -11.49 8.96 3.01
CA ALA A 134 -12.92 9.24 3.12
C ALA A 134 -13.33 10.57 2.47
N GLN A 135 -12.38 11.47 2.17
CA GLN A 135 -12.70 12.76 1.55
C GLN A 135 -13.15 12.58 0.09
N PRO A 136 -14.31 13.16 -0.32
CA PRO A 136 -14.83 13.05 -1.69
C PRO A 136 -13.85 13.52 -2.76
N ALA A 137 -13.03 14.55 -2.45
CA ALA A 137 -12.04 15.12 -3.35
C ALA A 137 -10.89 14.14 -3.70
N HIS A 138 -10.66 13.12 -2.88
CA HIS A 138 -9.61 12.12 -3.10
C HIS A 138 -10.14 10.77 -3.58
N ARG A 139 -11.47 10.64 -3.77
CA ARG A 139 -12.06 9.44 -4.33
C ARG A 139 -11.72 9.34 -5.80
N ARG A 140 -11.13 8.21 -6.19
CA ARG A 140 -10.82 7.89 -7.57
C ARG A 140 -11.99 7.11 -8.16
N SER A 141 -12.57 7.62 -9.21
CA SER A 141 -13.62 6.90 -9.95
C SER A 141 -12.98 5.81 -10.81
N ALA A 142 -13.57 4.62 -10.79
CA ALA A 142 -13.11 3.47 -11.55
C ALA A 142 -14.22 2.87 -12.43
N VAL A 143 -13.85 2.45 -13.63
CA VAL A 143 -14.69 1.66 -14.53
C VAL A 143 -14.01 0.35 -14.89
N VAL A 144 -14.81 -0.65 -15.22
CA VAL A 144 -14.32 -1.96 -15.66
C VAL A 144 -14.74 -2.20 -17.10
N ILE A 145 -13.79 -2.59 -17.94
CA ILE A 145 -14.00 -2.97 -19.32
C ILE A 145 -14.17 -4.48 -19.41
N GLY A 146 -15.33 -4.92 -19.82
CA GLY A 146 -15.77 -6.31 -19.83
C GLY A 146 -16.90 -6.57 -18.83
N THR A 147 -17.73 -7.59 -19.10
CA THR A 147 -18.89 -7.98 -18.29
C THR A 147 -18.86 -9.44 -17.85
N GLY A 148 -17.73 -10.11 -18.00
CA GLY A 148 -17.52 -11.50 -17.60
C GLY A 148 -17.36 -11.67 -16.08
N GLN A 149 -17.21 -12.92 -15.66
CA GLN A 149 -17.04 -13.27 -14.23
C GLN A 149 -15.85 -12.56 -13.58
N LEU A 150 -14.75 -12.39 -14.33
CA LEU A 150 -13.55 -11.68 -13.86
C LEU A 150 -13.86 -10.20 -13.61
N ALA A 151 -14.63 -9.56 -14.49
CA ALA A 151 -15.06 -8.17 -14.33
C ALA A 151 -15.84 -7.95 -13.03
N VAL A 152 -16.77 -8.86 -12.71
CA VAL A 152 -17.55 -8.80 -11.46
C VAL A 152 -16.65 -8.98 -10.24
N LYS A 153 -15.68 -9.91 -10.26
CA LYS A 153 -14.71 -10.08 -9.18
C LYS A 153 -13.88 -8.82 -8.96
N VAL A 154 -13.42 -8.18 -10.03
CA VAL A 154 -12.66 -6.90 -9.95
C VAL A 154 -13.53 -5.82 -9.32
N ALA A 155 -14.76 -5.62 -9.83
CA ALA A 155 -15.68 -4.62 -9.31
C ALA A 155 -16.03 -4.87 -7.83
N GLN A 156 -16.20 -6.11 -7.43
CA GLN A 156 -16.43 -6.49 -6.04
C GLN A 156 -15.22 -6.18 -5.16
N SER A 157 -14.00 -6.56 -5.60
CA SER A 157 -12.76 -6.21 -4.93
C SER A 157 -12.57 -4.71 -4.74
N VAL A 158 -12.92 -3.90 -5.77
CA VAL A 158 -12.88 -2.43 -5.69
C VAL A 158 -13.88 -1.91 -4.66
N ARG A 159 -15.11 -2.44 -4.66
CA ARG A 159 -16.19 -2.03 -3.72
C ARG A 159 -15.88 -2.42 -2.28
N GLU A 160 -15.36 -3.62 -2.04
CA GLU A 160 -15.05 -4.11 -0.69
C GLU A 160 -13.86 -3.36 -0.07
N ASN A 161 -13.01 -2.80 -0.89
CA ASN A 161 -11.84 -2.05 -0.44
C ASN A 161 -12.16 -0.56 -0.21
N HIS A 162 -13.13 -0.27 0.67
CA HIS A 162 -13.53 1.11 1.03
C HIS A 162 -12.36 1.99 1.50
N SER A 163 -11.27 1.37 1.97
CA SER A 163 -10.07 2.10 2.40
C SER A 163 -9.17 2.56 1.24
N SER A 164 -9.40 2.10 0.02
CA SER A 164 -8.63 2.53 -1.17
C SER A 164 -9.11 3.86 -1.76
N GLY A 165 -10.29 4.36 -1.33
CA GLY A 165 -10.88 5.58 -1.86
C GLY A 165 -11.28 5.49 -3.33
N ILE A 166 -11.55 4.27 -3.85
CA ILE A 166 -11.96 4.04 -5.24
C ILE A 166 -13.46 3.79 -5.29
N ASP A 167 -14.18 4.60 -6.06
CA ASP A 167 -15.61 4.44 -6.34
C ASP A 167 -15.80 3.72 -7.69
N PHE A 168 -16.39 2.54 -7.64
CA PHE A 168 -16.76 1.81 -8.84
C PHE A 168 -18.03 2.40 -9.47
N ILE A 169 -17.94 2.82 -10.74
CA ILE A 169 -19.03 3.48 -11.46
C ILE A 169 -19.83 2.48 -12.30
N GLY A 170 -19.16 1.61 -13.07
CA GLY A 170 -19.88 0.66 -13.92
C GLY A 170 -18.99 -0.06 -14.93
N TYR A 171 -19.66 -0.76 -15.88
CA TYR A 171 -19.01 -1.60 -16.87
C TYR A 171 -19.22 -1.08 -18.29
N PHE A 172 -18.22 -1.31 -19.17
CA PHE A 172 -18.33 -1.15 -20.61
C PHE A 172 -18.08 -2.49 -21.29
N ASP A 173 -18.96 -2.88 -22.19
CA ASP A 173 -18.79 -4.09 -23.03
C ASP A 173 -19.68 -3.96 -24.28
N ASP A 174 -19.20 -4.46 -25.42
CA ASP A 174 -20.00 -4.53 -26.65
C ASP A 174 -21.13 -5.54 -26.54
N ARG A 175 -21.00 -6.53 -25.66
CA ARG A 175 -22.00 -7.58 -25.46
C ARG A 175 -23.11 -7.08 -24.54
N ALA A 176 -24.33 -7.05 -25.05
CA ALA A 176 -25.50 -6.65 -24.27
C ALA A 176 -26.10 -7.81 -23.45
N SER A 177 -25.97 -9.06 -23.95
CA SER A 177 -26.52 -10.29 -23.34
C SER A 177 -25.76 -11.52 -23.87
N GLY A 178 -25.87 -12.66 -23.19
CA GLY A 178 -25.30 -13.94 -23.59
C GLY A 178 -24.67 -14.69 -22.42
N GLU A 179 -24.32 -15.96 -22.60
CA GLU A 179 -23.75 -16.85 -21.57
C GLU A 179 -22.47 -16.33 -20.90
N ARG A 180 -21.72 -15.44 -21.57
CA ARG A 180 -20.47 -14.85 -21.07
C ARG A 180 -20.66 -13.52 -20.35
N VAL A 181 -21.88 -13.03 -20.25
CA VAL A 181 -22.21 -11.78 -19.54
C VAL A 181 -22.79 -12.13 -18.19
N HIS A 182 -22.14 -11.62 -17.13
CA HIS A 182 -22.61 -11.88 -15.78
C HIS A 182 -23.86 -11.00 -15.46
N PRO A 183 -24.92 -11.56 -14.87
CA PRO A 183 -26.17 -10.81 -14.60
C PRO A 183 -25.97 -9.52 -13.79
N GLN A 184 -25.06 -9.53 -12.82
CA GLN A 184 -24.75 -8.34 -12.01
C GLN A 184 -24.05 -7.24 -12.81
N ALA A 185 -23.27 -7.59 -13.83
CA ALA A 185 -22.61 -6.62 -14.69
C ALA A 185 -23.59 -5.97 -15.65
N THR A 186 -24.64 -6.68 -16.09
CA THR A 186 -25.67 -6.14 -16.97
C THR A 186 -26.42 -4.96 -16.36
N GLN A 187 -26.69 -4.99 -15.04
CA GLN A 187 -27.41 -3.93 -14.34
C GLN A 187 -26.64 -2.60 -14.25
N LEU A 188 -25.32 -2.66 -14.31
CA LEU A 188 -24.43 -1.50 -14.18
C LEU A 188 -23.65 -1.24 -15.47
N ARG A 189 -24.12 -1.75 -16.59
CA ARG A 189 -23.52 -1.49 -17.90
C ARG A 189 -23.78 -0.05 -18.32
N LEU A 190 -22.72 0.70 -18.61
CA LEU A 190 -22.77 2.11 -19.01
C LEU A 190 -22.87 2.29 -20.54
N GLY A 191 -22.28 1.35 -21.29
CA GLY A 191 -22.27 1.46 -22.76
C GLY A 191 -21.42 0.39 -23.43
N SER A 192 -21.11 0.62 -24.71
CA SER A 192 -20.18 -0.18 -25.51
C SER A 192 -18.72 0.21 -25.27
N LEU A 193 -17.77 -0.52 -25.85
CA LEU A 193 -16.33 -0.17 -25.77
C LEU A 193 -16.04 1.18 -26.44
N ARG A 194 -16.79 1.55 -27.48
CA ARG A 194 -16.63 2.84 -28.16
C ARG A 194 -17.05 4.02 -27.32
N ASP A 195 -18.00 3.81 -26.40
CA ASP A 195 -18.51 4.85 -25.50
C ASP A 195 -17.56 5.07 -24.30
N ALA A 196 -16.62 4.14 -24.05
CA ALA A 196 -15.77 4.17 -22.88
C ALA A 196 -14.85 5.41 -22.85
N ALA A 197 -14.10 5.69 -23.93
CA ALA A 197 -13.17 6.81 -23.95
C ALA A 197 -13.85 8.19 -23.79
N PRO A 198 -14.93 8.52 -24.52
CA PRO A 198 -15.71 9.76 -24.31
C PRO A 198 -16.24 9.86 -22.87
N TYR A 199 -16.74 8.76 -22.31
CA TYR A 199 -17.28 8.75 -20.95
C TYR A 199 -16.18 9.00 -19.91
N ILE A 200 -15.03 8.32 -20.05
CA ILE A 200 -13.87 8.47 -19.17
C ILE A 200 -13.39 9.92 -19.15
N LEU A 201 -13.31 10.56 -20.32
CA LEU A 201 -12.90 11.96 -20.45
C LEU A 201 -13.92 12.90 -19.80
N SER A 202 -15.21 12.75 -20.12
CA SER A 202 -16.28 13.67 -19.66
C SER A 202 -16.53 13.58 -18.15
N HIS A 203 -16.37 12.40 -17.55
CA HIS A 203 -16.60 12.17 -16.12
C HIS A 203 -15.32 12.16 -15.28
N GLY A 204 -14.16 12.39 -15.89
CA GLY A 204 -12.86 12.46 -15.18
C GLY A 204 -12.51 11.16 -14.46
N ILE A 205 -12.82 9.99 -15.06
CA ILE A 205 -12.51 8.68 -14.51
C ILE A 205 -11.00 8.54 -14.35
N LYS A 206 -10.55 8.04 -13.21
CA LYS A 206 -9.13 7.94 -12.87
C LYS A 206 -8.54 6.55 -13.09
N ASP A 207 -9.34 5.50 -12.91
CA ASP A 207 -8.88 4.11 -13.00
C ASP A 207 -9.73 3.31 -13.99
N VAL A 208 -9.07 2.59 -14.90
CA VAL A 208 -9.73 1.75 -15.91
C VAL A 208 -9.18 0.33 -15.80
N TYR A 209 -10.03 -0.64 -15.48
CA TYR A 209 -9.65 -2.04 -15.37
C TYR A 209 -10.13 -2.81 -16.59
N ILE A 210 -9.18 -3.32 -17.39
CA ILE A 210 -9.48 -4.10 -18.60
C ILE A 210 -9.47 -5.59 -18.23
N THR A 211 -10.61 -6.25 -18.35
CA THR A 211 -10.80 -7.68 -18.05
C THR A 211 -11.14 -8.50 -19.30
N LEU A 212 -10.91 -7.92 -20.48
CA LEU A 212 -11.16 -8.61 -21.74
C LEU A 212 -10.15 -9.75 -21.94
N PRO A 213 -10.57 -10.90 -22.49
CA PRO A 213 -9.64 -12.00 -22.78
C PRO A 213 -8.63 -11.59 -23.85
N LEU A 214 -7.38 -12.07 -23.74
CA LEU A 214 -6.30 -11.77 -24.68
C LEU A 214 -6.62 -12.10 -26.14
N GLY A 215 -7.52 -13.06 -26.39
CA GLY A 215 -8.03 -13.36 -27.73
C GLY A 215 -8.80 -12.20 -28.39
N SER A 216 -9.07 -11.13 -27.65
CA SER A 216 -9.71 -9.89 -28.15
C SER A 216 -8.69 -8.81 -28.51
N GLN A 217 -7.45 -9.17 -28.83
CA GLN A 217 -6.34 -8.22 -29.09
C GLN A 217 -6.70 -7.03 -29.99
N PRO A 218 -7.35 -7.17 -31.15
CA PRO A 218 -7.66 -6.01 -31.99
C PRO A 218 -8.49 -4.96 -31.28
N ARG A 219 -9.49 -5.39 -30.47
CA ARG A 219 -10.36 -4.48 -29.70
C ARG A 219 -9.67 -3.81 -28.53
N ILE A 220 -8.73 -4.55 -27.91
CA ILE A 220 -7.94 -4.00 -26.80
C ILE A 220 -7.00 -2.91 -27.33
N VAL A 221 -6.35 -3.13 -28.46
CA VAL A 221 -5.46 -2.14 -29.08
C VAL A 221 -6.25 -0.88 -29.46
N GLU A 222 -7.37 -1.02 -30.17
CA GLU A 222 -8.25 0.10 -30.52
C GLU A 222 -8.72 0.87 -29.28
N LEU A 223 -9.07 0.16 -28.20
CA LEU A 223 -9.47 0.78 -26.94
C LEU A 223 -8.30 1.56 -26.31
N LEU A 224 -7.09 0.97 -26.28
CA LEU A 224 -5.91 1.63 -25.72
C LEU A 224 -5.52 2.88 -26.52
N GLU A 225 -5.60 2.84 -27.84
CA GLU A 225 -5.38 4.00 -28.71
C GLU A 225 -6.39 5.12 -28.40
N ASN A 226 -7.66 4.80 -28.22
CA ASN A 226 -8.70 5.75 -27.86
C ASN A 226 -8.51 6.31 -26.45
N LEU A 227 -7.89 5.59 -25.54
CA LEU A 227 -7.60 6.00 -24.16
C LEU A 227 -6.30 6.79 -24.03
N GLN A 228 -5.41 6.81 -25.00
CA GLN A 228 -4.14 7.55 -24.94
C GLN A 228 -4.29 9.06 -24.65
N GLY A 229 -5.43 9.65 -25.01
CA GLY A 229 -5.76 11.05 -24.71
C GLY A 229 -6.31 11.29 -23.30
N THR A 230 -6.46 10.25 -22.47
CA THR A 230 -7.00 10.36 -21.12
C THR A 230 -5.92 10.41 -20.07
N THR A 231 -6.21 11.01 -18.91
CA THR A 231 -5.33 10.98 -17.72
C THR A 231 -5.60 9.79 -16.81
N ALA A 232 -6.37 8.80 -17.28
CA ALA A 232 -6.74 7.62 -16.52
C ALA A 232 -5.57 6.62 -16.43
N SER A 233 -5.40 6.00 -15.27
CA SER A 233 -4.50 4.87 -15.10
C SER A 233 -5.17 3.61 -15.63
N ILE A 234 -4.52 2.92 -16.56
CA ILE A 234 -5.07 1.71 -17.20
C ILE A 234 -4.43 0.50 -16.56
N TYR A 235 -5.25 -0.44 -16.09
CA TYR A 235 -4.85 -1.69 -15.49
C TYR A 235 -5.41 -2.86 -16.30
N PHE A 236 -4.54 -3.72 -16.76
CA PHE A 236 -4.96 -4.96 -17.39
C PHE A 236 -5.04 -6.08 -16.35
N VAL A 237 -6.21 -6.73 -16.25
CA VAL A 237 -6.45 -7.86 -15.36
C VAL A 237 -6.48 -9.14 -16.18
N PRO A 238 -5.37 -9.91 -16.22
CA PRO A 238 -5.31 -11.13 -16.99
C PRO A 238 -6.17 -12.23 -16.36
N ASP A 239 -6.83 -13.01 -17.20
CA ASP A 239 -7.41 -14.28 -16.77
C ASP A 239 -6.27 -15.32 -16.62
N VAL A 240 -5.79 -15.47 -15.39
CA VAL A 240 -4.54 -16.21 -15.08
C VAL A 240 -4.68 -17.72 -15.27
N PHE A 241 -5.87 -18.21 -15.55
CA PHE A 241 -6.07 -19.65 -15.80
C PHE A 241 -5.51 -20.14 -17.16
N GLY A 242 -4.92 -19.26 -17.98
CA GLY A 242 -4.37 -19.58 -19.30
C GLY A 242 -3.03 -18.97 -19.66
N ILE A 243 -2.31 -18.26 -18.79
CA ILE A 243 -1.11 -17.51 -19.17
C ILE A 243 0.10 -17.88 -18.30
N SER A 244 1.10 -18.53 -18.92
CA SER A 244 2.47 -18.48 -18.45
C SER A 244 3.06 -17.11 -18.80
N ILE A 245 3.19 -16.27 -17.81
CA ILE A 245 4.08 -15.12 -17.60
C ILE A 245 4.42 -14.26 -18.83
N ILE A 246 3.74 -13.14 -18.96
CA ILE A 246 4.25 -11.99 -19.70
C ILE A 246 4.88 -11.02 -18.70
N GLN A 247 6.06 -10.50 -19.01
CA GLN A 247 6.84 -9.56 -18.20
C GLN A 247 6.08 -8.23 -18.00
N GLY A 248 5.28 -8.15 -16.97
CA GLY A 248 4.58 -6.94 -16.54
C GLY A 248 4.66 -6.79 -15.03
N ARG A 249 4.48 -5.57 -14.51
CA ARG A 249 4.37 -5.35 -13.05
C ARG A 249 3.01 -5.87 -12.58
N LEU A 250 2.99 -7.04 -12.02
CA LEU A 250 1.82 -7.61 -11.36
C LEU A 250 1.61 -6.92 -10.01
N GLN A 251 0.44 -6.34 -9.80
CA GLN A 251 -0.03 -5.86 -8.51
C GLN A 251 -1.17 -6.76 -8.03
N ASP A 252 -1.20 -7.06 -6.75
CA ASP A 252 -2.32 -7.78 -6.14
C ASP A 252 -3.29 -6.76 -5.52
N MET A 253 -4.53 -6.79 -5.96
CA MET A 253 -5.61 -6.01 -5.40
C MET A 253 -6.61 -6.97 -4.76
N ASN A 254 -6.44 -7.25 -3.46
CA ASN A 254 -7.29 -8.16 -2.67
C ASN A 254 -7.47 -9.57 -3.30
N GLY A 255 -6.38 -10.16 -3.80
CA GLY A 255 -6.39 -11.49 -4.40
C GLY A 255 -6.71 -11.51 -5.90
N VAL A 256 -6.83 -10.35 -6.54
CA VAL A 256 -6.94 -10.20 -7.99
C VAL A 256 -5.62 -9.67 -8.54
N PRO A 257 -4.91 -10.42 -9.41
CA PRO A 257 -3.69 -9.94 -10.04
C PRO A 257 -4.01 -8.85 -11.08
N VAL A 258 -3.34 -7.71 -10.95
CA VAL A 258 -3.51 -6.54 -11.85
C VAL A 258 -2.16 -6.18 -12.44
N VAL A 259 -2.10 -5.95 -13.75
CA VAL A 259 -0.91 -5.49 -14.46
C VAL A 259 -1.09 -4.02 -14.84
N GLY A 260 -0.18 -3.15 -14.37
CA GLY A 260 -0.11 -1.77 -14.83
C GLY A 260 0.60 -1.68 -16.19
N ILE A 261 0.05 -0.93 -17.11
CA ILE A 261 0.58 -0.68 -18.45
C ILE A 261 1.09 0.76 -18.52
#